data_3f4e4e3a3945595e415fc27d84907b57
#
_entry.id   3f4e4e3a3945595e415fc27d84907b57
#
_cell.length_a   1.000
_cell.length_b   1.000
_cell.length_c   1.000
_cell.angle_alpha   90.00
_cell.angle_beta   90.00
_cell.angle_gamma   90.00
#
_symmetry.space_group_name_H-M   'P 1'
#
loop_
_entity.id
_entity.type
_entity.pdbx_description
1 polymer ?
#
loop_
_entity_poly.entity_id
_entity_poly.type
_entity_poly.pdbx_seq_one_letter_code
_entity_poly.pdbx_strand_id
1 'polypeptide(L)'
;MNIRKEVETRLKSHPLYSQEENRDPTIRCKLFHACGAGTWYLTEYDGLDTAFGYVTGLIEDEWGYVSISELEALHIAGSVPRIECDLHFDPIPFTALKLRDAA
;
A
#
# COMPACT_ATOMS: atom_id res chain seq x y z
N MET A 1 13.45 -3.44 -8.04
CA MET A 1 12.86 -3.19 -6.71
C MET A 1 12.01 -4.37 -6.28
N ASN A 2 12.10 -4.74 -5.02
CA ASN A 2 11.30 -5.84 -4.46
C ASN A 2 10.25 -5.24 -3.52
N ILE A 3 8.99 -5.14 -4.00
CA ILE A 3 7.93 -4.52 -3.20
C ILE A 3 7.62 -5.33 -1.95
N ARG A 4 7.71 -6.66 -2.00
CA ARG A 4 7.46 -7.53 -0.84
C ARG A 4 8.41 -7.20 0.31
N LYS A 5 9.68 -7.02 0.01
CA LYS A 5 10.68 -6.69 1.02
C LYS A 5 10.38 -5.34 1.66
N GLU A 6 9.95 -4.36 0.88
CA GLU A 6 9.58 -3.05 1.39
C GLU A 6 8.33 -3.11 2.27
N VAL A 7 7.33 -3.88 1.86
CA VAL A 7 6.13 -4.09 2.66
C VAL A 7 6.48 -4.76 3.99
N GLU A 8 7.29 -5.82 3.94
CA GLU A 8 7.71 -6.54 5.14
C GLU A 8 8.47 -5.63 6.11
N THR A 9 9.39 -4.83 5.60
CA THR A 9 10.19 -3.92 6.43
C THR A 9 9.33 -2.81 7.05
N ARG A 10 8.49 -2.18 6.26
CA ARG A 10 7.70 -1.02 6.70
C ARG A 10 6.54 -1.39 7.60
N LEU A 11 6.01 -2.60 7.46
CA LEU A 11 4.85 -3.06 8.23
C LEU A 11 5.19 -4.20 9.21
N LYS A 12 6.46 -4.36 9.54
CA LYS A 12 6.96 -5.44 10.39
C LYS A 12 6.23 -5.59 11.72
N SER A 13 5.88 -4.49 12.35
CA SER A 13 5.22 -4.49 13.65
C SER A 13 3.74 -4.16 13.58
N HIS A 14 3.13 -4.30 12.40
CA HIS A 14 1.76 -3.90 12.16
C HIS A 14 0.96 -5.03 11.51
N PRO A 15 0.64 -6.10 12.27
CA PRO A 15 -0.14 -7.22 11.74
C PRO A 15 -1.58 -6.80 11.42
N LEU A 16 -2.30 -7.66 10.70
CA LEU A 16 -3.71 -7.41 10.40
C LEU A 16 -4.51 -7.19 11.68
N TYR A 17 -5.44 -6.28 11.62
CA TYR A 17 -6.31 -5.86 12.72
C TYR A 17 -5.63 -5.05 13.82
N SER A 18 -4.30 -4.80 13.71
CA SER A 18 -3.58 -4.04 14.72
C SER A 18 -4.03 -2.58 14.81
N GLN A 19 -4.61 -2.04 13.73
CA GLN A 19 -5.13 -0.68 13.69
C GLN A 19 -6.67 -0.64 13.57
N GLU A 20 -7.34 -1.77 13.79
CA GLU A 20 -8.79 -1.88 13.59
C GLU A 20 -9.59 -0.86 14.41
N GLU A 21 -9.18 -0.60 15.65
CA GLU A 21 -9.88 0.35 16.53
C GLU A 21 -9.34 1.78 16.40
N ASN A 22 -8.33 1.98 15.57
CA ASN A 22 -7.77 3.31 15.36
C ASN A 22 -8.61 4.06 14.34
N ARG A 23 -9.23 5.16 14.76
CA ARG A 23 -10.06 5.99 13.89
C ARG A 23 -9.26 6.71 12.81
N ASP A 24 -7.96 6.83 13.02
CA ASP A 24 -7.06 7.50 12.09
C ASP A 24 -5.80 6.64 11.92
N PRO A 25 -5.92 5.52 11.19
CA PRO A 25 -4.79 4.60 11.05
C PRO A 25 -3.60 5.24 10.36
N THR A 26 -2.41 4.83 10.77
CA THR A 26 -1.17 5.34 10.19
C THR A 26 -0.83 4.56 8.92
N ILE A 27 -0.70 5.29 7.81
CA ILE A 27 -0.21 4.74 6.55
C ILE A 27 1.31 4.62 6.64
N ARG A 28 1.84 3.44 6.37
CA ARG A 28 3.28 3.18 6.52
C ARG A 28 3.97 2.77 5.22
N CYS A 29 3.21 2.37 4.21
CA CYS A 29 3.78 1.93 2.95
C CYS A 29 2.89 2.40 1.81
N LYS A 30 3.50 2.99 0.79
CA LYS A 30 2.77 3.44 -0.40
C LYS A 30 3.30 2.67 -1.61
N LEU A 31 2.43 1.92 -2.25
CA LEU A 31 2.70 1.25 -3.52
C LEU A 31 1.91 1.97 -4.61
N PHE A 32 2.45 2.02 -5.82
CA PHE A 32 1.77 2.69 -6.93
C PHE A 32 2.05 1.99 -8.25
N HIS A 33 1.14 2.17 -9.20
CA HIS A 33 1.29 1.64 -10.55
C HIS A 33 2.14 2.61 -11.36
N ALA A 34 3.29 2.17 -11.84
CA ALA A 34 4.26 3.03 -12.50
C ALA A 34 3.77 3.62 -13.83
N CYS A 35 2.90 2.90 -14.54
CA CYS A 35 2.45 3.31 -15.88
C CYS A 35 0.93 3.47 -15.99
N GLY A 36 0.22 3.44 -14.88
CA GLY A 36 -1.24 3.48 -14.93
C GLY A 36 -1.84 4.07 -13.68
N ALA A 37 -3.08 3.68 -13.40
CA ALA A 37 -3.80 4.10 -12.22
C ALA A 37 -3.63 3.10 -11.09
N GLY A 38 -3.82 3.56 -9.88
CA GLY A 38 -3.81 2.71 -8.70
C GLY A 38 -2.69 3.05 -7.75
N THR A 39 -3.08 3.31 -6.51
CA THR A 39 -2.14 3.55 -5.41
C THR A 39 -2.68 2.83 -4.18
N TRP A 40 -1.80 2.14 -3.47
CA TRP A 40 -2.14 1.35 -2.30
C TRP A 40 -1.42 1.95 -1.09
N TYR A 41 -2.18 2.49 -0.17
CA TYR A 41 -1.67 3.10 1.08
C TYR A 41 -1.87 2.09 2.20
N LEU A 42 -0.84 1.32 2.52
CA LEU A 42 -0.95 0.17 3.40
C LEU A 42 -0.73 0.52 4.86
N THR A 43 -1.57 -0.07 5.72
CA THR A 43 -1.52 0.14 7.17
C THR A 43 -1.15 -1.12 7.94
N GLU A 44 -1.43 -2.30 7.39
CA GLU A 44 -1.24 -3.58 8.07
C GLU A 44 -0.79 -4.65 7.08
N TYR A 45 -0.11 -5.67 7.59
CA TYR A 45 0.37 -6.78 6.77
C TYR A 45 0.47 -8.05 7.62
N ASP A 46 0.01 -9.19 7.09
CA ASP A 46 0.00 -10.45 7.83
C ASP A 46 1.36 -11.15 7.92
N GLY A 47 2.37 -10.60 7.28
CA GLY A 47 3.70 -11.20 7.26
C GLY A 47 3.90 -12.27 6.22
N LEU A 48 2.87 -12.61 5.47
CA LEU A 48 2.89 -13.66 4.46
C LEU A 48 2.57 -13.15 3.06
N ASP A 49 1.38 -12.59 2.87
CA ASP A 49 0.95 -12.12 1.54
C ASP A 49 -0.13 -11.07 1.55
N THR A 50 -0.95 -10.99 2.59
CA THR A 50 -2.12 -10.11 2.64
C THR A 50 -1.82 -8.83 3.41
N ALA A 51 -2.05 -7.69 2.75
CA ALA A 51 -1.99 -6.37 3.37
C ALA A 51 -3.38 -5.75 3.40
N PHE A 52 -3.56 -4.76 4.27
CA PHE A 52 -4.78 -3.97 4.35
C PHE A 52 -4.44 -2.50 4.23
N GLY A 53 -5.25 -1.77 3.49
CA GLY A 53 -5.02 -0.34 3.32
C GLY A 53 -6.08 0.35 2.49
N TYR A 54 -5.80 1.60 2.18
CA TYR A 54 -6.68 2.44 1.38
C TYR A 54 -6.19 2.43 -0.07
N VAL A 55 -7.08 2.10 -1.00
CA VAL A 55 -6.75 1.95 -2.41
C VAL A 55 -7.43 3.06 -3.20
N THR A 56 -6.65 3.79 -4.00
CA THR A 56 -7.16 4.89 -4.82
C THR A 56 -6.82 4.68 -6.29
N GLY A 57 -7.53 5.39 -7.16
CA GLY A 57 -7.22 5.43 -8.57
C GLY A 57 -7.72 4.25 -9.39
N LEU A 58 -8.48 3.34 -8.80
CA LEU A 58 -9.16 2.25 -9.48
C LEU A 58 -10.63 2.63 -9.71
N ILE A 59 -11.56 1.67 -9.60
CA ILE A 59 -12.99 1.96 -9.82
C ILE A 59 -13.52 2.89 -8.73
N GLU A 60 -13.25 2.56 -7.48
CA GLU A 60 -13.63 3.36 -6.32
C GLU A 60 -12.47 3.45 -5.36
N ASP A 61 -12.37 4.57 -4.65
CA ASP A 61 -11.38 4.72 -3.59
C ASP A 61 -11.97 4.10 -2.33
N GLU A 62 -11.32 3.05 -1.81
CA GLU A 62 -11.88 2.31 -0.69
C GLU A 62 -10.81 1.59 0.13
N TRP A 63 -11.16 1.24 1.36
CA TRP A 63 -10.35 0.36 2.19
C TRP A 63 -10.55 -1.08 1.73
N GLY A 64 -9.49 -1.87 1.74
CA GLY A 64 -9.60 -3.27 1.38
C GLY A 64 -8.30 -4.04 1.56
N TYR A 65 -8.41 -5.33 1.33
CA TYR A 65 -7.28 -6.24 1.39
C TYR A 65 -6.63 -6.37 0.01
N VAL A 66 -5.32 -6.58 0.00
CA VAL A 66 -4.58 -6.76 -1.25
C VAL A 66 -3.57 -7.89 -1.09
N SER A 67 -3.42 -8.69 -2.14
CA SER A 67 -2.40 -9.73 -2.20
C SER A 67 -1.13 -9.15 -2.78
N ILE A 68 -0.03 -9.24 -2.03
CA ILE A 68 1.26 -8.77 -2.52
C ILE A 68 1.73 -9.62 -3.70
N SER A 69 1.45 -10.93 -3.68
CA SER A 69 1.78 -11.81 -4.81
C SER A 69 1.09 -11.37 -6.11
N GLU A 70 -0.18 -10.93 -6.02
CA GLU A 70 -0.91 -10.44 -7.19
C GLU A 70 -0.28 -9.17 -7.73
N LEU A 71 0.14 -8.26 -6.87
CA LEU A 71 0.82 -7.04 -7.29
C LEU A 71 2.18 -7.34 -7.91
N GLU A 72 2.91 -8.27 -7.33
CA GLU A 72 4.21 -8.70 -7.86
C GLU A 72 4.09 -9.32 -9.25
N ALA A 73 2.97 -9.96 -9.54
CA ALA A 73 2.73 -10.62 -10.82
C ALA A 73 2.43 -9.64 -11.96
N LEU A 74 2.16 -8.38 -11.66
CA LEU A 74 1.90 -7.38 -12.69
C LEU A 74 3.22 -6.91 -13.29
N HIS A 75 3.37 -7.05 -14.60
CA HIS A 75 4.59 -6.68 -15.31
C HIS A 75 4.31 -5.88 -16.57
N ILE A 76 5.29 -5.07 -16.96
CA ILE A 76 5.29 -4.34 -18.22
C ILE A 76 6.36 -4.97 -19.10
N ALA A 77 6.05 -5.19 -20.40
CA ALA A 77 7.02 -5.73 -21.35
C ALA A 77 7.71 -7.01 -20.83
N GLY A 78 6.93 -7.91 -20.23
CA GLY A 78 7.38 -9.22 -19.82
C GLY A 78 8.06 -9.29 -18.47
N SER A 79 9.02 -8.45 -18.18
CA SER A 79 9.81 -8.59 -16.95
C SER A 79 9.93 -7.33 -16.10
N VAL A 80 9.46 -6.19 -16.59
CA VAL A 80 9.54 -4.93 -15.82
C VAL A 80 8.35 -4.85 -14.86
N PRO A 81 8.56 -4.78 -13.54
CA PRO A 81 7.46 -4.66 -12.58
C PRO A 81 6.62 -3.41 -12.83
N ARG A 82 5.31 -3.53 -12.74
CA ARG A 82 4.39 -2.39 -12.87
C ARG A 82 4.18 -1.67 -11.56
N ILE A 83 4.30 -2.38 -10.43
CA ILE A 83 4.05 -1.83 -9.12
C ILE A 83 5.37 -1.50 -8.45
N GLU A 84 5.48 -0.29 -7.94
CA GLU A 84 6.67 0.18 -7.25
C GLU A 84 6.31 0.70 -5.87
N CYS A 85 7.30 0.73 -4.98
CA CYS A 85 7.17 1.31 -3.65
C CYS A 85 7.76 2.72 -3.66
N ASP A 86 7.04 3.67 -3.08
CA ASP A 86 7.57 5.01 -2.86
C ASP A 86 8.55 4.96 -1.68
N LEU A 87 9.84 4.94 -1.98
CA LEU A 87 10.90 4.82 -0.99
C LEU A 87 11.04 6.06 -0.11
N HIS A 88 10.47 7.18 -0.54
CA HIS A 88 10.53 8.44 0.19
C HIS A 88 9.27 8.72 1.00
N PHE A 89 8.34 7.76 1.03
CA PHE A 89 7.10 7.91 1.77
C PHE A 89 7.34 7.72 3.27
N ASP A 90 7.02 8.74 4.06
CA ASP A 90 7.09 8.68 5.51
C ASP A 90 5.72 8.32 6.09
N PRO A 91 5.69 7.59 7.22
CA PRO A 91 4.41 7.26 7.87
C PRO A 91 3.61 8.51 8.20
N ILE A 92 2.33 8.50 7.83
CA ILE A 92 1.40 9.60 8.12
C ILE A 92 0.04 9.04 8.51
N PRO A 93 -0.73 9.79 9.33
CA PRO A 93 -2.13 9.42 9.61
C PRO A 93 -2.96 9.52 8.32
N PHE A 94 -3.96 8.68 8.19
CA PHE A 94 -4.84 8.68 7.03
C PHE A 94 -5.48 10.05 6.76
N THR A 95 -5.90 10.76 7.81
CA THR A 95 -6.50 12.08 7.66
C THR A 95 -5.54 13.08 7.06
N ALA A 96 -4.25 12.98 7.38
CA ALA A 96 -3.23 13.85 6.79
C ALA A 96 -3.06 13.56 5.30
N LEU A 97 -3.20 12.30 4.90
CA LEU A 97 -3.15 11.91 3.50
C LEU A 97 -4.32 12.53 2.73
N LYS A 98 -5.53 12.45 3.27
CA LYS A 98 -6.71 13.03 2.63
C LYS A 98 -6.61 14.54 2.46
N LEU A 99 -6.11 15.23 3.47
CA LEU A 99 -5.92 16.68 3.39
C LEU A 99 -4.89 17.03 2.32
N ARG A 100 -3.82 16.25 2.21
CA ARG A 100 -2.80 16.47 1.20
C ARG A 100 -3.35 16.23 -0.20
N ASP A 101 -4.10 15.15 -0.39
CA ASP A 101 -4.63 14.78 -1.70
C ASP A 101 -5.76 15.71 -2.14
N ALA A 102 -6.47 16.32 -1.20
CA ALA A 102 -7.54 17.26 -1.48
C ALA A 102 -7.00 18.65 -1.87
N ALA A 103 -5.78 18.95 -1.49
CA ALA A 103 -5.15 20.20 -1.84
C ALA A 103 -4.58 20.15 -3.25
#